data_92a4a07dbe346cd781b2e9f209429ab0
#
_entry.id   92a4a07dbe346cd781b2e9f209429ab0
#
_cell.length_a   1.000
_cell.length_b   1.000
_cell.length_c   1.000
_cell.angle_alpha   90.00
_cell.angle_beta   90.00
_cell.angle_gamma   90.00
#
_symmetry.space_group_name_H-M   'P 1'
#
loop_
_entity.id
_entity.type
_entity.pdbx_description
1 polymer ?
#
loop_
_entity_poly.entity_id
_entity_poly.type
_entity_poly.pdbx_seq_one_letter_code
_entity_poly.pdbx_strand_id
1 'polypeptide(L)'
;MPAESTARTTGSDGLPDGFMWGTGASSLQTEGAAPRSDWYAWEAAGRAPRSGDGNGFGVRYQEDFAQLAELGLTHHRLSLDWARLEPHPGRHDPAAVEHYRAVLTAARDAGISVWVCLHHFDLPGWFSEDQGGFLEPGGRSRTWPRHVDWVGETFGDLVHGWMPVNEPVAYAMLGWLLGTIPPGRRDPERFSEALEAVLLAEHEAWRVLRSGDQPTCTIHSLMPVFAATAGEDERRTAAARANAELVDEVVWRTWIRAMRDGLLHVPGRAPIEAPEMAGAFDLIGFSYYHALGVTADNNFVPHPAGIRPGPHGLPPWAEGLRICLERLADDLPGRPLVVSECGLGTWTAEDDDEQRCQYLTDCLEITRDAVADGIDVRGFFHWTGVDNYEWGLGFDAAFGLIDRDRSPKPSAELARRWATGR
;
A
#
# COMPACT_ATOMS: atom_id res chain seq x y z
N MET A 1 -2.98 -18.74 32.19
CA MET A 1 -2.50 -19.92 31.50
C MET A 1 -1.66 -19.40 30.36
N PRO A 2 -0.36 -19.71 30.22
CA PRO A 2 0.39 -19.28 29.05
C PRO A 2 -0.21 -19.95 27.81
N ALA A 3 -0.45 -19.15 26.77
CA ALA A 3 -0.88 -19.66 25.48
C ALA A 3 0.20 -20.63 24.95
N GLU A 4 -0.17 -21.86 24.66
CA GLU A 4 0.68 -22.80 23.97
C GLU A 4 1.02 -22.19 22.61
N SER A 5 2.30 -21.89 22.41
CA SER A 5 2.89 -21.62 21.11
C SER A 5 2.72 -22.91 20.28
N THR A 6 1.66 -22.99 19.49
CA THR A 6 1.58 -23.99 18.43
C THR A 6 2.68 -23.68 17.43
N ALA A 7 3.76 -24.44 17.48
CA ALA A 7 4.80 -24.41 16.46
C ALA A 7 4.10 -24.64 15.10
N ARG A 8 4.14 -23.60 14.22
CA ARG A 8 3.60 -23.73 12.86
C ARG A 8 4.47 -24.68 12.08
N THR A 9 3.84 -25.53 11.32
CA THR A 9 4.54 -26.32 10.30
C THR A 9 5.10 -25.37 9.25
N THR A 10 6.38 -25.48 8.97
CA THR A 10 7.06 -24.74 7.90
C THR A 10 7.21 -25.63 6.69
N GLY A 11 6.92 -25.11 5.49
CA GLY A 11 7.21 -25.76 4.23
C GLY A 11 8.71 -25.97 4.01
N SER A 12 9.08 -26.59 2.89
CA SER A 12 10.49 -26.88 2.53
C SER A 12 11.36 -25.63 2.36
N ASP A 13 10.75 -24.46 2.19
CA ASP A 13 11.35 -23.14 1.99
C ASP A 13 11.51 -22.34 3.31
N GLY A 14 11.06 -22.90 4.45
CA GLY A 14 11.14 -22.26 5.77
C GLY A 14 10.03 -21.25 6.07
N LEU A 15 9.05 -21.08 5.17
CA LEU A 15 7.89 -20.23 5.37
C LEU A 15 6.67 -21.03 5.89
N PRO A 16 5.68 -20.40 6.55
CA PRO A 16 4.50 -21.09 7.07
C PRO A 16 3.66 -21.74 5.97
N ASP A 17 3.04 -22.87 6.27
CA ASP A 17 1.99 -23.44 5.42
C ASP A 17 0.88 -22.41 5.23
N GLY A 18 0.44 -22.20 3.97
CA GLY A 18 -0.55 -21.18 3.64
C GLY A 18 0.00 -19.75 3.57
N PHE A 19 1.31 -19.58 3.44
CA PHE A 19 1.92 -18.27 3.19
C PHE A 19 1.33 -17.63 1.93
N MET A 20 0.93 -16.37 2.04
CA MET A 20 0.29 -15.63 0.95
C MET A 20 1.36 -15.12 -0.02
N TRP A 21 1.51 -15.79 -1.15
CA TRP A 21 2.33 -15.33 -2.27
C TRP A 21 1.49 -14.44 -3.17
N GLY A 22 1.79 -13.15 -3.23
CA GLY A 22 0.92 -12.21 -3.92
C GLY A 22 1.63 -11.16 -4.76
N THR A 23 0.80 -10.44 -5.52
CA THR A 23 1.16 -9.19 -6.19
C THR A 23 0.13 -8.12 -5.87
N GLY A 24 0.54 -6.84 -6.01
CA GLY A 24 -0.35 -5.69 -5.88
C GLY A 24 -0.69 -5.04 -7.22
N ALA A 25 -1.81 -4.33 -7.26
CA ALA A 25 -2.22 -3.44 -8.33
C ALA A 25 -3.20 -2.38 -7.80
N SER A 26 -3.42 -1.28 -8.55
CA SER A 26 -4.53 -0.37 -8.31
C SER A 26 -5.33 -0.14 -9.59
N SER A 27 -6.62 0.13 -9.45
CA SER A 27 -7.52 0.34 -10.59
C SER A 27 -7.04 1.47 -11.51
N LEU A 28 -6.68 2.62 -10.94
CA LEU A 28 -6.17 3.74 -11.73
C LEU A 28 -4.92 3.37 -12.53
N GLN A 29 -3.96 2.68 -11.90
CA GLN A 29 -2.68 2.35 -12.53
C GLN A 29 -2.82 1.27 -13.60
N THR A 30 -3.84 0.42 -13.51
CA THR A 30 -4.03 -0.72 -14.41
C THR A 30 -5.18 -0.55 -15.40
N GLU A 31 -6.18 0.28 -15.10
CA GLU A 31 -7.35 0.53 -15.94
C GLU A 31 -7.44 1.99 -16.43
N GLY A 32 -6.53 2.86 -15.94
CA GLY A 32 -6.55 4.30 -16.21
C GLY A 32 -7.57 5.05 -15.35
N ALA A 33 -7.40 6.37 -15.28
CA ALA A 33 -8.23 7.24 -14.46
C ALA A 33 -9.69 7.26 -14.93
N ALA A 34 -10.62 7.04 -14.02
CA ALA A 34 -12.05 7.16 -14.31
C ALA A 34 -12.41 8.61 -14.68
N PRO A 35 -13.27 8.84 -15.69
CA PRO A 35 -13.57 10.20 -16.19
C PRO A 35 -14.15 11.16 -15.13
N ARG A 36 -14.58 10.66 -13.98
CA ARG A 36 -15.15 11.44 -12.88
C ARG A 36 -14.31 11.41 -11.61
N SER A 37 -13.10 10.87 -11.67
CA SER A 37 -12.15 10.93 -10.57
C SER A 37 -11.44 12.27 -10.51
N ASP A 38 -10.96 12.64 -9.34
CA ASP A 38 -10.07 13.79 -9.13
C ASP A 38 -8.74 13.61 -9.86
N TRP A 39 -8.25 12.37 -10.01
CA TRP A 39 -7.07 12.09 -10.80
C TRP A 39 -7.25 12.39 -12.29
N TYR A 40 -8.42 12.07 -12.87
CA TYR A 40 -8.70 12.43 -14.25
C TYR A 40 -8.66 13.95 -14.47
N ALA A 41 -9.22 14.72 -13.52
CA ALA A 41 -9.12 16.18 -13.53
C ALA A 41 -7.66 16.66 -13.40
N TRP A 42 -6.88 15.98 -12.56
CA TRP A 42 -5.45 16.23 -12.37
C TRP A 42 -4.64 16.05 -13.65
N GLU A 43 -4.84 14.95 -14.36
CA GLU A 43 -4.25 14.69 -15.67
C GLU A 43 -4.73 15.73 -16.73
N ALA A 44 -6.02 16.07 -16.71
CA ALA A 44 -6.58 17.06 -17.62
C ALA A 44 -5.95 18.45 -17.42
N ALA A 45 -5.56 18.78 -16.18
CA ALA A 45 -4.83 19.99 -15.84
C ALA A 45 -3.32 19.93 -16.18
N GLY A 46 -2.83 18.83 -16.76
CA GLY A 46 -1.41 18.65 -17.13
C GLY A 46 -0.48 18.46 -15.93
N ARG A 47 -1.01 18.00 -14.80
CA ARG A 47 -0.25 17.79 -13.56
C ARG A 47 0.36 16.39 -13.44
N ALA A 48 -0.10 15.44 -14.25
CA ALA A 48 0.46 14.11 -14.42
C ALA A 48 0.37 13.68 -15.88
N PRO A 49 1.18 12.71 -16.34
CA PRO A 49 1.01 12.04 -17.62
C PRO A 49 -0.39 11.40 -17.72
N ARG A 50 -0.88 11.18 -18.93
CA ARG A 50 -2.16 10.48 -19.14
C ARG A 50 -2.00 8.99 -18.85
N SER A 51 -2.87 8.45 -17.99
CA SER A 51 -2.94 7.02 -17.70
C SER A 51 -3.62 6.21 -18.81
N GLY A 52 -4.46 6.85 -19.63
CA GLY A 52 -5.18 6.18 -20.74
C GLY A 52 -6.03 5.01 -20.25
N ASP A 53 -5.75 3.81 -20.81
CA ASP A 53 -6.38 2.55 -20.40
C ASP A 53 -5.50 1.76 -19.40
N GLY A 54 -4.60 2.46 -18.69
CA GLY A 54 -3.64 1.84 -17.78
C GLY A 54 -2.68 0.90 -18.53
N ASN A 55 -2.49 -0.29 -18.00
CA ASN A 55 -1.74 -1.35 -18.70
C ASN A 55 -2.65 -2.30 -19.50
N GLY A 56 -3.94 -1.98 -19.63
CA GLY A 56 -4.93 -2.77 -20.34
C GLY A 56 -5.58 -3.88 -19.48
N PHE A 57 -5.36 -3.89 -18.17
CA PHE A 57 -5.95 -4.88 -17.26
C PHE A 57 -7.47 -4.96 -17.38
N GLY A 58 -8.16 -3.82 -17.56
CA GLY A 58 -9.62 -3.77 -17.64
C GLY A 58 -10.23 -4.70 -18.71
N VAL A 59 -9.43 -5.15 -19.70
CA VAL A 59 -9.84 -6.11 -20.73
C VAL A 59 -9.00 -7.39 -20.77
N ARG A 60 -7.83 -7.39 -20.12
CA ARG A 60 -6.89 -8.54 -20.11
C ARG A 60 -6.79 -9.25 -18.76
N TYR A 61 -7.63 -8.92 -17.79
CA TYR A 61 -7.58 -9.46 -16.43
C TYR A 61 -7.60 -11.00 -16.35
N GLN A 62 -8.29 -11.66 -17.28
CA GLN A 62 -8.32 -13.14 -17.34
C GLN A 62 -6.94 -13.70 -17.70
N GLU A 63 -6.27 -13.09 -18.67
CA GLU A 63 -4.91 -13.45 -19.07
C GLU A 63 -3.92 -13.17 -17.93
N ASP A 64 -4.04 -12.00 -17.30
CA ASP A 64 -3.16 -11.58 -16.21
C ASP A 64 -3.27 -12.54 -15.01
N PHE A 65 -4.49 -12.89 -14.58
CA PHE A 65 -4.68 -13.85 -13.49
C PHE A 65 -4.18 -15.26 -13.84
N ALA A 66 -4.36 -15.71 -15.08
CA ALA A 66 -3.83 -16.99 -15.52
C ALA A 66 -2.29 -17.02 -15.43
N GLN A 67 -1.61 -15.95 -15.89
CA GLN A 67 -0.15 -15.85 -15.79
C GLN A 67 0.33 -15.77 -14.34
N LEU A 68 -0.34 -15.02 -13.47
CA LEU A 68 0.01 -14.94 -12.05
C LEU A 68 -0.14 -16.33 -11.38
N ALA A 69 -1.18 -17.09 -11.71
CA ALA A 69 -1.38 -18.45 -11.22
C ALA A 69 -0.32 -19.43 -11.74
N GLU A 70 0.11 -19.30 -13.00
CA GLU A 70 1.22 -20.09 -13.59
C GLU A 70 2.55 -19.83 -12.88
N LEU A 71 2.75 -18.61 -12.35
CA LEU A 71 3.89 -18.28 -11.49
C LEU A 71 3.77 -18.86 -10.07
N GLY A 72 2.70 -19.60 -9.75
CA GLY A 72 2.46 -20.16 -8.43
C GLY A 72 2.00 -19.14 -7.38
N LEU A 73 1.65 -17.93 -7.81
CA LEU A 73 1.09 -16.93 -6.91
C LEU A 73 -0.34 -17.33 -6.53
N THR A 74 -0.70 -17.06 -5.29
CA THR A 74 -1.98 -17.48 -4.70
C THR A 74 -2.89 -16.32 -4.36
N HIS A 75 -2.33 -15.11 -4.30
CA HIS A 75 -3.05 -13.92 -3.88
C HIS A 75 -2.78 -12.75 -4.83
N HIS A 76 -3.75 -11.85 -4.93
CA HIS A 76 -3.61 -10.58 -5.62
C HIS A 76 -4.34 -9.48 -4.86
N ARG A 77 -3.72 -8.31 -4.73
CA ARG A 77 -4.37 -7.12 -4.20
C ARG A 77 -4.71 -6.19 -5.36
N LEU A 78 -5.94 -5.72 -5.40
CA LEU A 78 -6.39 -4.69 -6.35
C LEU A 78 -7.31 -3.68 -5.67
N SER A 79 -7.49 -2.50 -6.27
CA SER A 79 -8.53 -1.58 -5.83
C SER A 79 -9.76 -1.62 -6.74
N LEU A 80 -10.93 -1.32 -6.16
CA LEU A 80 -12.14 -1.04 -6.93
C LEU A 80 -12.27 0.48 -7.07
N ASP A 81 -12.37 0.98 -8.30
CA ASP A 81 -12.46 2.41 -8.57
C ASP A 81 -13.82 2.97 -8.15
N TRP A 82 -13.83 3.75 -7.06
CA TRP A 82 -15.06 4.35 -6.55
C TRP A 82 -15.70 5.31 -7.55
N ALA A 83 -14.90 6.07 -8.33
CA ALA A 83 -15.44 7.00 -9.33
C ALA A 83 -16.10 6.30 -10.52
N ARG A 84 -15.68 5.04 -10.83
CA ARG A 84 -16.37 4.18 -11.81
C ARG A 84 -17.65 3.60 -11.22
N LEU A 85 -17.58 3.07 -9.99
CA LEU A 85 -18.71 2.44 -9.31
C LEU A 85 -19.82 3.44 -8.98
N GLU A 86 -19.48 4.65 -8.55
CA GLU A 86 -20.43 5.70 -8.15
C GLU A 86 -20.05 7.04 -8.82
N PRO A 87 -20.28 7.20 -10.15
CA PRO A 87 -19.89 8.42 -10.89
C PRO A 87 -20.65 9.67 -10.44
N HIS A 88 -21.74 9.53 -9.73
CA HIS A 88 -22.53 10.60 -9.10
C HIS A 88 -23.03 10.16 -7.73
N PRO A 89 -23.20 11.07 -6.77
CA PRO A 89 -23.65 10.71 -5.43
C PRO A 89 -24.92 9.87 -5.42
N GLY A 90 -24.85 8.66 -4.84
CA GLY A 90 -25.97 7.72 -4.74
C GLY A 90 -26.38 7.06 -6.06
N ARG A 91 -25.60 7.17 -7.12
CA ARG A 91 -25.88 6.55 -8.42
C ARG A 91 -24.77 5.59 -8.80
N HIS A 92 -24.98 4.32 -8.53
CA HIS A 92 -24.06 3.27 -8.93
C HIS A 92 -24.23 2.94 -10.42
N ASP A 93 -23.10 2.69 -11.09
CA ASP A 93 -23.09 2.26 -12.51
C ASP A 93 -23.17 0.72 -12.58
N PRO A 94 -24.28 0.15 -13.11
CA PRO A 94 -24.40 -1.29 -13.21
C PRO A 94 -23.33 -1.95 -14.09
N ALA A 95 -22.81 -1.24 -15.11
CA ALA A 95 -21.77 -1.78 -15.97
C ALA A 95 -20.43 -1.90 -15.23
N ALA A 96 -20.09 -0.92 -14.39
CA ALA A 96 -18.92 -0.99 -13.54
C ALA A 96 -19.03 -2.10 -12.48
N VAL A 97 -20.22 -2.29 -11.91
CA VAL A 97 -20.48 -3.39 -10.99
C VAL A 97 -20.29 -4.75 -11.67
N GLU A 98 -20.86 -4.93 -12.84
CA GLU A 98 -20.72 -6.16 -13.63
C GLU A 98 -19.26 -6.41 -14.01
N HIS A 99 -18.54 -5.38 -14.43
CA HIS A 99 -17.11 -5.45 -14.72
C HIS A 99 -16.29 -5.96 -13.52
N TYR A 100 -16.40 -5.33 -12.35
CA TYR A 100 -15.62 -5.75 -11.19
C TYR A 100 -16.04 -7.12 -10.64
N ARG A 101 -17.32 -7.49 -10.75
CA ARG A 101 -17.74 -8.87 -10.43
C ARG A 101 -17.11 -9.88 -11.41
N ALA A 102 -16.98 -9.53 -12.70
CA ALA A 102 -16.31 -10.37 -13.69
C ALA A 102 -14.81 -10.49 -13.41
N VAL A 103 -14.14 -9.40 -13.04
CA VAL A 103 -12.72 -9.38 -12.62
C VAL A 103 -12.49 -10.29 -11.42
N LEU A 104 -13.26 -10.13 -10.34
CA LEU A 104 -13.13 -10.94 -9.13
C LEU A 104 -13.46 -12.42 -9.37
N THR A 105 -14.44 -12.70 -10.23
CA THR A 105 -14.79 -14.07 -10.64
C THR A 105 -13.64 -14.71 -11.42
N ALA A 106 -13.02 -13.98 -12.34
CA ALA A 106 -11.88 -14.49 -13.13
C ALA A 106 -10.67 -14.80 -12.23
N ALA A 107 -10.39 -13.98 -11.22
CA ALA A 107 -9.35 -14.26 -10.23
C ALA A 107 -9.64 -15.56 -9.46
N ARG A 108 -10.85 -15.70 -8.95
CA ARG A 108 -11.29 -16.91 -8.24
C ARG A 108 -11.16 -18.16 -9.13
N ASP A 109 -11.60 -18.06 -10.39
CA ASP A 109 -11.58 -19.18 -11.33
C ASP A 109 -10.16 -19.57 -11.75
N ALA A 110 -9.20 -18.62 -11.68
CA ALA A 110 -7.76 -18.86 -11.82
C ALA A 110 -7.10 -19.38 -10.52
N GLY A 111 -7.83 -19.49 -9.40
CA GLY A 111 -7.28 -19.91 -8.11
C GLY A 111 -6.56 -18.79 -7.34
N ILE A 112 -6.78 -17.52 -7.71
CA ILE A 112 -6.20 -16.34 -7.05
C ILE A 112 -7.18 -15.77 -6.03
N SER A 113 -6.77 -15.68 -4.78
CA SER A 113 -7.50 -15.01 -3.69
C SER A 113 -7.28 -13.50 -3.76
N VAL A 114 -8.36 -12.72 -3.83
CA VAL A 114 -8.25 -11.27 -4.00
C VAL A 114 -8.43 -10.52 -2.69
N TRP A 115 -7.47 -9.64 -2.38
CA TRP A 115 -7.58 -8.59 -1.38
C TRP A 115 -8.03 -7.29 -2.04
N VAL A 116 -9.10 -6.71 -1.55
CA VAL A 116 -9.69 -5.50 -2.16
C VAL A 116 -9.35 -4.25 -1.36
N CYS A 117 -8.79 -3.26 -2.05
CA CYS A 117 -8.58 -1.91 -1.56
C CYS A 117 -9.74 -1.00 -2.04
N LEU A 118 -10.24 -0.12 -1.15
CA LEU A 118 -11.37 0.75 -1.44
C LEU A 118 -10.94 2.19 -1.76
N HIS A 119 -9.72 2.56 -1.37
CA HIS A 119 -9.12 3.85 -1.66
C HIS A 119 -7.62 3.68 -1.92
N HIS A 120 -7.21 3.96 -3.15
CA HIS A 120 -5.81 3.92 -3.57
C HIS A 120 -5.46 5.21 -4.34
N PHE A 121 -5.41 6.32 -3.58
CA PHE A 121 -4.98 7.67 -3.95
C PHE A 121 -5.92 8.47 -4.85
N ASP A 122 -6.91 7.88 -5.49
CA ASP A 122 -7.91 8.57 -6.28
C ASP A 122 -9.32 8.46 -5.65
N LEU A 123 -10.12 9.45 -5.90
CA LEU A 123 -11.47 9.57 -5.35
C LEU A 123 -12.43 10.13 -6.43
N PRO A 124 -13.76 9.85 -6.31
CA PRO A 124 -14.74 10.58 -7.11
C PRO A 124 -14.62 12.09 -6.86
N GLY A 125 -14.56 12.90 -7.93
CA GLY A 125 -14.47 14.35 -7.83
C GLY A 125 -15.62 14.97 -7.02
N TRP A 126 -16.83 14.40 -7.13
CA TRP A 126 -17.95 14.85 -6.31
C TRP A 126 -17.74 14.62 -4.80
N PHE A 127 -16.95 13.60 -4.41
CA PHE A 127 -16.61 13.38 -3.00
C PHE A 127 -15.42 14.24 -2.56
N SER A 128 -14.31 14.21 -3.31
CA SER A 128 -13.07 14.91 -2.92
C SER A 128 -13.15 16.42 -3.08
N GLU A 129 -13.79 16.91 -4.17
CA GLU A 129 -13.83 18.36 -4.47
C GLU A 129 -15.13 18.99 -3.98
N ASP A 130 -16.31 18.45 -4.35
CA ASP A 130 -17.60 19.09 -4.05
C ASP A 130 -17.99 18.92 -2.57
N GLN A 131 -17.66 17.78 -1.95
CA GLN A 131 -17.98 17.46 -0.56
C GLN A 131 -16.79 17.59 0.40
N GLY A 132 -15.60 17.99 -0.07
CA GLY A 132 -14.41 18.18 0.76
C GLY A 132 -13.74 16.89 1.27
N GLY A 133 -14.13 15.72 0.74
CA GLY A 133 -13.51 14.42 0.99
C GLY A 133 -13.53 13.98 2.45
N PHE A 134 -12.42 13.35 2.87
CA PHE A 134 -12.27 12.86 4.25
C PHE A 134 -12.12 13.99 5.30
N LEU A 135 -11.73 15.21 4.91
CA LEU A 135 -11.57 16.32 5.84
C LEU A 135 -12.91 16.80 6.37
N GLU A 136 -13.97 16.70 5.56
CA GLU A 136 -15.31 17.06 6.00
C GLU A 136 -15.92 15.95 6.89
N PRO A 137 -16.42 16.30 8.09
CA PRO A 137 -17.00 15.31 9.00
C PRO A 137 -18.10 14.47 8.36
N GLY A 138 -18.94 15.07 7.51
CA GLY A 138 -20.00 14.39 6.80
C GLY A 138 -19.50 13.42 5.71
N GLY A 139 -18.40 13.75 5.06
CA GLY A 139 -17.72 12.87 4.11
C GLY A 139 -17.23 11.60 4.80
N ARG A 140 -16.45 11.78 5.87
CA ARG A 140 -15.87 10.69 6.65
C ARG A 140 -16.89 9.83 7.39
N SER A 141 -17.90 10.42 8.05
CA SER A 141 -18.80 9.67 8.94
C SER A 141 -20.10 9.17 8.29
N ARG A 142 -20.41 9.57 7.06
CA ARG A 142 -21.63 9.16 6.36
C ARG A 142 -21.40 8.68 4.94
N THR A 143 -20.73 9.49 4.11
CA THR A 143 -20.56 9.16 2.68
C THR A 143 -19.60 7.99 2.50
N TRP A 144 -18.45 8.03 3.15
CA TRP A 144 -17.46 6.96 3.10
C TRP A 144 -17.97 5.64 3.70
N PRO A 145 -18.50 5.56 4.93
CA PRO A 145 -19.03 4.31 5.48
C PRO A 145 -20.16 3.73 4.64
N ARG A 146 -21.05 4.57 4.06
CA ARG A 146 -22.09 4.11 3.13
C ARG A 146 -21.49 3.43 1.90
N HIS A 147 -20.42 4.00 1.32
CA HIS A 147 -19.73 3.39 0.18
C HIS A 147 -19.09 2.07 0.57
N VAL A 148 -18.39 2.03 1.71
CA VAL A 148 -17.75 0.81 2.24
C VAL A 148 -18.76 -0.31 2.46
N ASP A 149 -19.89 0.00 3.09
CA ASP A 149 -20.99 -0.93 3.35
C ASP A 149 -21.57 -1.49 2.05
N TRP A 150 -21.88 -0.60 1.12
CA TRP A 150 -22.40 -0.98 -0.19
C TRP A 150 -21.43 -1.87 -0.99
N VAL A 151 -20.12 -1.59 -0.94
CA VAL A 151 -19.10 -2.43 -1.59
C VAL A 151 -19.01 -3.78 -0.90
N GLY A 152 -19.04 -3.81 0.45
CA GLY A 152 -19.06 -5.05 1.22
C GLY A 152 -20.23 -5.95 0.84
N GLU A 153 -21.44 -5.39 0.76
CA GLU A 153 -22.65 -6.12 0.34
C GLU A 153 -22.59 -6.58 -1.13
N THR A 154 -22.01 -5.74 -2.02
CA THR A 154 -22.03 -6.00 -3.45
C THR A 154 -20.97 -7.02 -3.91
N PHE A 155 -19.81 -7.08 -3.26
CA PHE A 155 -18.66 -7.85 -3.71
C PHE A 155 -18.12 -8.86 -2.69
N GLY A 156 -18.59 -8.82 -1.43
CA GLY A 156 -18.05 -9.62 -0.35
C GLY A 156 -18.05 -11.13 -0.61
N ASP A 157 -18.97 -11.64 -1.41
CA ASP A 157 -19.05 -13.05 -1.83
C ASP A 157 -17.89 -13.51 -2.73
N LEU A 158 -17.12 -12.57 -3.30
CA LEU A 158 -16.00 -12.82 -4.21
C LEU A 158 -14.65 -12.37 -3.63
N VAL A 159 -14.65 -11.67 -2.51
CA VAL A 159 -13.46 -11.07 -1.90
C VAL A 159 -12.90 -12.00 -0.83
N HIS A 160 -11.58 -12.22 -0.85
CA HIS A 160 -10.87 -12.97 0.19
C HIS A 160 -10.68 -12.14 1.46
N GLY A 161 -10.33 -10.88 1.32
CA GLY A 161 -10.11 -9.97 2.43
C GLY A 161 -10.09 -8.50 2.00
N TRP A 162 -10.14 -7.60 2.97
CA TRP A 162 -10.23 -6.17 2.76
C TRP A 162 -8.95 -5.46 3.22
N MET A 163 -8.48 -4.56 2.39
CA MET A 163 -7.40 -3.61 2.68
C MET A 163 -7.91 -2.19 2.39
N PRO A 164 -8.74 -1.60 3.26
CA PRO A 164 -9.66 -0.52 2.89
C PRO A 164 -8.98 0.76 2.39
N VAL A 165 -7.84 1.13 2.96
CA VAL A 165 -7.14 2.37 2.59
C VAL A 165 -5.67 2.07 2.34
N ASN A 166 -5.19 2.44 1.16
CA ASN A 166 -3.77 2.36 0.83
C ASN A 166 -3.01 3.54 1.40
N GLU A 167 -1.99 3.26 2.22
CA GLU A 167 -0.96 4.19 2.68
C GLU A 167 -1.49 5.55 3.17
N PRO A 168 -2.26 5.61 4.26
CA PRO A 168 -2.85 6.86 4.76
C PRO A 168 -1.85 8.01 4.91
N VAL A 169 -0.64 7.72 5.43
CA VAL A 169 0.42 8.73 5.61
C VAL A 169 0.93 9.24 4.28
N ALA A 170 1.20 8.34 3.31
CA ALA A 170 1.66 8.72 1.98
C ALA A 170 0.62 9.55 1.25
N TYR A 171 -0.66 9.14 1.28
CA TYR A 171 -1.77 9.90 0.69
C TYR A 171 -1.85 11.32 1.25
N ALA A 172 -1.86 11.47 2.57
CA ALA A 172 -1.89 12.79 3.21
C ALA A 172 -0.65 13.63 2.87
N MET A 173 0.55 13.02 2.90
CA MET A 173 1.81 13.70 2.60
C MET A 173 1.87 14.18 1.15
N LEU A 174 1.56 13.29 0.20
CA LEU A 174 1.61 13.60 -1.23
C LEU A 174 0.56 14.63 -1.62
N GLY A 175 -0.66 14.56 -1.06
CA GLY A 175 -1.77 15.44 -1.38
C GLY A 175 -1.71 16.81 -0.72
N TRP A 176 -1.29 16.90 0.56
CA TRP A 176 -1.39 18.14 1.34
C TRP A 176 -0.05 18.77 1.74
N LEU A 177 1.03 17.98 1.83
CA LEU A 177 2.35 18.52 2.20
C LEU A 177 3.22 18.77 0.97
N LEU A 178 3.32 17.79 0.06
CA LEU A 178 4.14 17.87 -1.14
C LEU A 178 3.37 18.39 -2.36
N GLY A 179 2.07 18.19 -2.42
CA GLY A 179 1.20 18.66 -3.50
C GLY A 179 1.45 17.98 -4.84
N THR A 180 1.84 16.70 -4.82
CA THR A 180 2.20 15.91 -6.02
C THR A 180 1.05 15.05 -6.55
N ILE A 181 0.01 14.86 -5.74
CA ILE A 181 -1.26 14.21 -6.15
C ILE A 181 -2.45 15.12 -5.76
N PRO A 182 -3.69 14.85 -6.20
CA PRO A 182 -4.86 15.57 -5.71
C PRO A 182 -4.93 15.58 -4.16
N PRO A 183 -5.36 16.69 -3.54
CA PRO A 183 -5.79 17.98 -4.10
C PRO A 183 -4.65 18.96 -4.39
N GLY A 184 -3.39 18.56 -4.32
CA GLY A 184 -2.24 19.38 -4.73
C GLY A 184 -1.92 20.56 -3.82
N ARG A 185 -2.12 20.39 -2.53
CA ARG A 185 -1.84 21.42 -1.51
C ARG A 185 -0.39 21.34 -1.05
N ARG A 186 0.11 22.46 -0.51
CA ARG A 186 1.39 22.55 0.19
C ARG A 186 1.15 23.33 1.48
N ASP A 187 0.49 22.68 2.42
CA ASP A 187 -0.04 23.26 3.64
C ASP A 187 0.16 22.30 4.81
N PRO A 188 1.18 22.54 5.68
CA PRO A 188 1.48 21.64 6.81
C PRO A 188 0.34 21.50 7.83
N GLU A 189 -0.47 22.55 8.02
CA GLU A 189 -1.62 22.47 8.95
C GLU A 189 -2.70 21.56 8.37
N ARG A 190 -3.01 21.73 7.08
CA ARG A 190 -3.94 20.86 6.36
C ARG A 190 -3.42 19.43 6.23
N PHE A 191 -2.11 19.24 6.14
CA PHE A 191 -1.52 17.89 6.16
C PHE A 191 -1.85 17.15 7.45
N SER A 192 -1.65 17.76 8.61
CA SER A 192 -1.99 17.13 9.90
C SER A 192 -3.48 16.83 10.03
N GLU A 193 -4.34 17.71 9.54
CA GLU A 193 -5.79 17.49 9.49
C GLU A 193 -6.16 16.34 8.54
N ALA A 194 -5.54 16.27 7.36
CA ALA A 194 -5.77 15.21 6.38
C ALA A 194 -5.30 13.86 6.90
N LEU A 195 -4.13 13.78 7.53
CA LEU A 195 -3.62 12.57 8.13
C LEU A 195 -4.55 12.04 9.22
N GLU A 196 -5.00 12.90 10.14
CA GLU A 196 -6.00 12.54 11.15
C GLU A 196 -7.29 12.03 10.51
N ALA A 197 -7.78 12.74 9.49
CA ALA A 197 -9.03 12.41 8.82
C ALA A 197 -8.98 11.07 8.08
N VAL A 198 -7.88 10.76 7.38
CA VAL A 198 -7.77 9.52 6.62
C VAL A 198 -7.51 8.30 7.52
N LEU A 199 -6.78 8.46 8.64
CA LEU A 199 -6.63 7.40 9.65
C LEU A 199 -7.98 7.08 10.32
N LEU A 200 -8.79 8.09 10.60
CA LEU A 200 -10.16 7.89 11.08
C LEU A 200 -11.05 7.23 10.01
N ALA A 201 -10.90 7.59 8.73
CA ALA A 201 -11.64 6.97 7.63
C ALA A 201 -11.25 5.48 7.45
N GLU A 202 -9.98 5.15 7.57
CA GLU A 202 -9.50 3.76 7.57
C GLU A 202 -10.16 2.95 8.69
N HIS A 203 -10.18 3.50 9.91
CA HIS A 203 -10.84 2.87 11.04
C HIS A 203 -12.37 2.74 10.86
N GLU A 204 -13.05 3.75 10.31
CA GLU A 204 -14.47 3.66 9.98
C GLU A 204 -14.76 2.58 8.95
N ALA A 205 -13.91 2.40 7.94
CA ALA A 205 -14.05 1.31 6.99
C ALA A 205 -13.90 -0.05 7.66
N TRP A 206 -12.91 -0.21 8.54
CA TRP A 206 -12.77 -1.43 9.35
C TRP A 206 -14.02 -1.70 10.21
N ARG A 207 -14.59 -0.68 10.87
CA ARG A 207 -15.81 -0.85 11.69
C ARG A 207 -16.99 -1.39 10.88
N VAL A 208 -17.11 -1.00 9.63
CA VAL A 208 -18.16 -1.52 8.73
C VAL A 208 -17.83 -2.95 8.31
N LEU A 209 -16.61 -3.18 7.80
CA LEU A 209 -16.22 -4.46 7.19
C LEU A 209 -16.06 -5.61 8.20
N ARG A 210 -15.70 -5.31 9.44
CA ARG A 210 -15.52 -6.34 10.50
C ARG A 210 -16.78 -7.13 10.84
N SER A 211 -17.96 -6.70 10.35
CA SER A 211 -19.21 -7.42 10.53
C SER A 211 -19.38 -8.58 9.54
N GLY A 212 -18.57 -8.61 8.47
CA GLY A 212 -18.51 -9.70 7.49
C GLY A 212 -17.59 -10.84 7.92
N ASP A 213 -17.49 -11.85 7.06
CA ASP A 213 -16.65 -13.04 7.29
C ASP A 213 -15.22 -12.87 6.76
N GLN A 214 -14.96 -11.83 5.95
CA GLN A 214 -13.68 -11.61 5.32
C GLN A 214 -12.71 -10.90 6.28
N PRO A 215 -11.44 -11.35 6.37
CA PRO A 215 -10.45 -10.70 7.18
C PRO A 215 -10.11 -9.29 6.66
N THR A 216 -9.68 -8.44 7.59
CA THR A 216 -9.24 -7.07 7.33
C THR A 216 -7.75 -6.91 7.57
N CYS A 217 -7.07 -6.14 6.72
CA CYS A 217 -5.64 -5.89 6.80
C CYS A 217 -5.36 -4.40 6.54
N THR A 218 -4.42 -3.82 7.24
CA THR A 218 -3.92 -2.46 6.96
C THR A 218 -2.99 -2.45 5.74
N ILE A 219 -2.71 -1.26 5.19
CA ILE A 219 -1.59 -1.01 4.28
C ILE A 219 -0.96 0.31 4.68
N HIS A 220 0.06 0.29 5.51
CA HIS A 220 0.79 1.49 5.90
C HIS A 220 2.14 1.57 5.19
N SER A 221 2.46 2.73 4.61
CA SER A 221 3.80 2.97 4.07
C SER A 221 4.79 3.14 5.21
N LEU A 222 5.66 2.15 5.41
CA LEU A 222 6.62 2.14 6.49
C LEU A 222 8.05 2.17 5.97
N MET A 223 8.87 2.95 6.63
CA MET A 223 10.28 3.06 6.34
C MET A 223 11.07 3.39 7.60
N PRO A 224 12.27 2.85 7.79
CA PRO A 224 13.19 3.32 8.80
C PRO A 224 13.61 4.77 8.53
N VAL A 225 13.60 5.60 9.57
CA VAL A 225 13.95 7.01 9.50
C VAL A 225 15.25 7.27 10.25
N PHE A 226 16.21 7.89 9.60
CA PHE A 226 17.54 8.15 10.15
C PHE A 226 17.88 9.64 10.08
N ALA A 227 18.61 10.14 11.08
CA ALA A 227 19.20 11.46 11.01
C ALA A 227 20.41 11.45 10.06
N ALA A 228 20.42 12.29 9.03
CA ALA A 228 21.55 12.45 8.13
C ALA A 228 22.56 13.41 8.75
N THR A 229 23.56 12.86 9.44
CA THR A 229 24.51 13.62 10.26
C THR A 229 25.94 13.63 9.72
N ALA A 230 26.22 12.96 8.61
CA ALA A 230 27.57 12.86 8.05
C ALA A 230 28.13 14.23 7.65
N GLY A 231 29.25 14.61 8.24
CA GLY A 231 29.91 15.90 7.98
C GLY A 231 29.27 17.10 8.68
N GLU A 232 28.28 16.92 9.54
CA GLU A 232 27.59 17.98 10.26
C GLU A 232 28.28 18.30 11.60
N ASP A 233 28.19 19.54 12.03
CA ASP A 233 28.60 19.96 13.39
C ASP A 233 27.55 19.46 14.45
N GLU A 234 27.87 19.65 15.73
CA GLU A 234 27.04 19.19 16.84
C GLU A 234 25.63 19.80 16.83
N ARG A 235 25.49 21.08 16.49
CA ARG A 235 24.21 21.79 16.43
C ARG A 235 23.33 21.25 15.29
N ARG A 236 23.91 21.07 14.11
CA ARG A 236 23.21 20.54 12.94
C ARG A 236 22.88 19.05 13.13
N THR A 237 23.78 18.29 13.76
CA THR A 237 23.51 16.89 14.16
C THR A 237 22.30 16.82 15.08
N ALA A 238 22.21 17.68 16.11
CA ALA A 238 21.05 17.72 16.99
C ALA A 238 19.75 18.10 16.25
N ALA A 239 19.82 19.06 15.31
CA ALA A 239 18.67 19.44 14.50
C ALA A 239 18.22 18.28 13.58
N ALA A 240 19.15 17.58 12.92
CA ALA A 240 18.82 16.43 12.07
C ALA A 240 18.14 15.30 12.87
N ARG A 241 18.61 15.04 14.09
CA ARG A 241 17.97 14.05 14.99
C ARG A 241 16.54 14.45 15.38
N ALA A 242 16.35 15.71 15.77
CA ALA A 242 15.00 16.20 16.13
C ALA A 242 14.03 16.13 14.94
N ASN A 243 14.50 16.46 13.72
CA ASN A 243 13.70 16.35 12.51
C ASN A 243 13.39 14.89 12.16
N ALA A 244 14.34 13.97 12.31
CA ALA A 244 14.12 12.54 12.10
C ALA A 244 13.10 11.97 13.08
N GLU A 245 13.14 12.38 14.36
CA GLU A 245 12.15 12.00 15.37
C GLU A 245 10.75 12.48 15.02
N LEU A 246 10.61 13.70 14.48
CA LEU A 246 9.31 14.23 14.03
C LEU A 246 8.77 13.44 12.83
N VAL A 247 9.62 13.09 11.86
CA VAL A 247 9.22 12.27 10.72
C VAL A 247 8.82 10.87 11.17
N ASP A 248 9.58 10.25 12.08
CA ASP A 248 9.25 8.94 12.67
C ASP A 248 7.92 9.00 13.46
N GLU A 249 7.64 10.09 14.15
CA GLU A 249 6.35 10.31 14.84
C GLU A 249 5.18 10.26 13.84
N VAL A 250 5.32 10.90 12.67
CA VAL A 250 4.30 10.94 11.63
C VAL A 250 4.16 9.61 10.90
N VAL A 251 5.27 9.03 10.45
CA VAL A 251 5.27 7.84 9.59
C VAL A 251 4.95 6.58 10.38
N TRP A 252 5.38 6.54 11.65
CA TRP A 252 5.35 5.32 12.45
C TRP A 252 4.47 5.43 13.70
N ARG A 253 4.83 6.30 14.65
CA ARG A 253 4.29 6.25 16.01
C ARG A 253 2.83 6.69 16.12
N THR A 254 2.37 7.57 15.24
CA THR A 254 0.99 8.07 15.24
C THR A 254 -0.03 6.94 15.13
N TRP A 255 0.07 6.10 14.11
CA TRP A 255 -0.89 5.01 13.91
C TRP A 255 -0.60 3.80 14.82
N ILE A 256 0.67 3.50 15.12
CA ILE A 256 1.03 2.45 16.09
C ILE A 256 0.40 2.72 17.46
N ARG A 257 0.47 3.96 17.93
CA ARG A 257 -0.15 4.35 19.21
C ARG A 257 -1.67 4.16 19.17
N ALA A 258 -2.30 4.50 18.06
CA ALA A 258 -3.72 4.28 17.88
C ALA A 258 -4.07 2.78 17.91
N MET A 259 -3.30 1.94 17.21
CA MET A 259 -3.51 0.49 17.14
C MET A 259 -3.16 -0.25 18.42
N ARG A 260 -2.20 0.25 19.23
CA ARG A 260 -1.79 -0.36 20.47
C ARG A 260 -2.60 0.12 21.66
N ASP A 261 -2.78 1.43 21.77
CA ASP A 261 -3.27 2.10 22.98
C ASP A 261 -4.67 2.71 22.80
N GLY A 262 -5.22 2.76 21.55
CA GLY A 262 -6.47 3.43 21.28
C GLY A 262 -6.38 4.96 21.38
N LEU A 263 -5.18 5.52 21.18
CA LEU A 263 -4.93 6.97 21.25
C LEU A 263 -4.38 7.47 19.91
N LEU A 264 -5.20 8.11 19.11
CA LEU A 264 -4.77 8.77 17.89
C LEU A 264 -4.25 10.17 18.20
N HIS A 265 -2.97 10.40 17.95
CA HIS A 265 -2.35 11.72 18.15
C HIS A 265 -1.44 12.06 16.96
N VAL A 266 -1.95 12.88 16.07
CA VAL A 266 -1.21 13.46 14.95
C VAL A 266 -0.48 14.72 15.40
N PRO A 267 0.80 14.93 15.08
CA PRO A 267 1.51 16.16 15.41
C PRO A 267 0.77 17.41 14.94
N GLY A 268 0.63 18.38 15.84
CA GLY A 268 -0.13 19.61 15.59
C GLY A 268 -1.65 19.52 15.81
N ARG A 269 -2.17 18.33 16.17
CA ARG A 269 -3.59 18.10 16.48
C ARG A 269 -3.80 17.74 17.94
N ALA A 270 -5.01 17.96 18.44
CA ALA A 270 -5.37 17.44 19.77
C ALA A 270 -5.49 15.92 19.74
N PRO A 271 -5.02 15.19 20.74
CA PRO A 271 -5.18 13.75 20.82
C PRO A 271 -6.68 13.36 20.86
N ILE A 272 -6.99 12.24 20.20
CA ILE A 272 -8.34 11.66 20.15
C ILE A 272 -8.31 10.31 20.87
N GLU A 273 -9.13 10.17 21.90
CA GLU A 273 -9.40 8.89 22.55
C GLU A 273 -10.27 8.05 21.60
N ALA A 274 -9.71 6.96 21.09
CA ALA A 274 -10.35 6.04 20.15
C ALA A 274 -10.07 4.58 20.53
N PRO A 275 -10.58 4.12 21.70
CA PRO A 275 -10.23 2.81 22.24
C PRO A 275 -10.59 1.65 21.29
N GLU A 276 -11.53 1.85 20.37
CA GLU A 276 -11.89 0.84 19.36
C GLU A 276 -10.80 0.62 18.29
N MET A 277 -9.85 1.55 18.15
CA MET A 277 -8.69 1.37 17.29
C MET A 277 -7.70 0.36 17.87
N ALA A 278 -7.65 0.22 19.19
CA ALA A 278 -6.78 -0.74 19.84
C ALA A 278 -7.19 -2.17 19.44
N GLY A 279 -6.26 -2.87 18.77
CA GLY A 279 -6.50 -4.22 18.28
C GLY A 279 -7.40 -4.32 17.04
N ALA A 280 -7.73 -3.20 16.38
CA ALA A 280 -8.41 -3.22 15.09
C ALA A 280 -7.60 -3.98 14.03
N PHE A 281 -8.30 -4.41 12.96
CA PHE A 281 -7.80 -5.26 11.86
C PHE A 281 -7.34 -6.65 12.31
N ASP A 282 -7.39 -7.62 11.44
CA ASP A 282 -6.97 -9.00 11.69
C ASP A 282 -5.48 -9.19 11.40
N LEU A 283 -4.96 -8.48 10.40
CA LEU A 283 -3.56 -8.47 9.99
C LEU A 283 -3.02 -7.04 9.89
N ILE A 284 -1.73 -6.90 10.13
CA ILE A 284 -1.01 -5.64 9.98
C ILE A 284 -0.20 -5.71 8.69
N GLY A 285 -0.74 -5.09 7.64
CA GLY A 285 -0.08 -4.97 6.35
C GLY A 285 0.69 -3.65 6.24
N PHE A 286 1.81 -3.70 5.54
CA PHE A 286 2.62 -2.51 5.27
C PHE A 286 3.34 -2.62 3.92
N SER A 287 3.60 -1.46 3.32
CA SER A 287 4.42 -1.30 2.12
C SER A 287 5.84 -0.93 2.53
N TYR A 288 6.84 -1.57 1.92
CA TYR A 288 8.25 -1.26 2.12
C TYR A 288 8.97 -1.07 0.79
N TYR A 289 9.64 0.07 0.63
CA TYR A 289 10.43 0.38 -0.57
C TYR A 289 11.84 0.89 -0.26
N HIS A 290 12.03 1.62 0.83
CA HIS A 290 13.28 2.31 1.13
C HIS A 290 13.39 2.72 2.60
N ALA A 291 14.55 3.25 2.98
CA ALA A 291 14.73 4.01 4.22
C ALA A 291 14.97 5.49 3.91
N LEU A 292 14.75 6.35 4.90
CA LEU A 292 14.77 7.80 4.75
C LEU A 292 15.82 8.44 5.64
N GLY A 293 16.69 9.27 5.07
CA GLY A 293 17.55 10.18 5.81
C GLY A 293 16.90 11.56 5.94
N VAL A 294 16.98 12.17 7.12
CA VAL A 294 16.44 13.52 7.37
C VAL A 294 17.58 14.45 7.80
N THR A 295 17.74 15.56 7.08
CA THR A 295 18.81 16.54 7.33
C THR A 295 18.43 17.56 8.41
N ALA A 296 19.42 18.35 8.85
CA ALA A 296 19.20 19.47 9.77
C ALA A 296 18.25 20.55 9.21
N ASP A 297 18.15 20.66 7.89
CA ASP A 297 17.27 21.61 7.20
C ASP A 297 15.91 20.99 6.83
N ASN A 298 15.58 19.83 7.41
CA ASN A 298 14.37 19.07 7.18
C ASN A 298 14.16 18.63 5.72
N ASN A 299 15.26 18.37 5.00
CA ASN A 299 15.19 17.77 3.67
C ASN A 299 15.32 16.25 3.78
N PHE A 300 14.62 15.57 2.88
CA PHE A 300 14.71 14.12 2.73
C PHE A 300 15.86 13.75 1.79
N VAL A 301 16.65 12.78 2.20
CA VAL A 301 17.77 12.25 1.43
C VAL A 301 17.74 10.72 1.45
N PRO A 302 18.26 10.05 0.40
CA PRO A 302 18.38 8.60 0.37
C PRO A 302 19.18 8.05 1.55
N HIS A 303 18.74 6.90 2.10
CA HIS A 303 19.47 6.14 3.08
C HIS A 303 19.48 4.63 2.70
N PRO A 304 20.64 3.95 2.79
CA PRO A 304 21.98 4.50 3.03
C PRO A 304 22.47 5.36 1.85
N ALA A 305 23.41 6.26 2.15
CA ALA A 305 24.02 7.06 1.11
C ALA A 305 24.86 6.19 0.15
N GLY A 306 24.87 6.55 -1.14
CA GLY A 306 25.70 5.89 -2.16
C GLY A 306 25.00 4.75 -2.91
N ILE A 307 23.80 4.33 -2.52
CA ILE A 307 23.01 3.40 -3.33
C ILE A 307 22.31 4.20 -4.45
N ARG A 308 22.39 3.71 -5.68
CA ARG A 308 21.71 4.33 -6.84
C ARG A 308 20.20 4.22 -6.63
N PRO A 309 19.46 5.33 -6.60
CA PRO A 309 18.02 5.29 -6.45
C PRO A 309 17.32 4.80 -7.74
N GLY A 310 16.18 4.17 -7.58
CA GLY A 310 15.25 3.89 -8.68
C GLY A 310 14.55 5.15 -9.22
N PRO A 311 13.57 5.00 -10.13
CA PRO A 311 12.86 6.11 -10.79
C PRO A 311 12.19 7.09 -9.83
N HIS A 312 11.70 6.63 -8.70
CA HIS A 312 11.07 7.46 -7.66
C HIS A 312 12.09 8.14 -6.71
N GLY A 313 13.39 8.04 -6.99
CA GLY A 313 14.43 8.59 -6.12
C GLY A 313 14.66 7.75 -4.85
N LEU A 314 14.11 6.55 -4.78
CA LEU A 314 14.18 5.66 -3.64
C LEU A 314 15.30 4.62 -3.83
N PRO A 315 16.28 4.54 -2.92
CA PRO A 315 17.34 3.54 -3.01
C PRO A 315 16.82 2.16 -2.54
N PRO A 316 17.06 1.09 -3.30
CA PRO A 316 16.71 -0.26 -2.86
C PRO A 316 17.64 -0.67 -1.70
N TRP A 317 17.05 -0.90 -0.52
CA TRP A 317 17.80 -1.31 0.66
C TRP A 317 17.01 -2.36 1.46
N ALA A 318 17.30 -3.63 1.23
CA ALA A 318 16.52 -4.74 1.76
C ALA A 318 16.57 -4.81 3.31
N GLU A 319 17.69 -4.46 3.94
CA GLU A 319 17.84 -4.49 5.41
C GLU A 319 16.83 -3.61 6.13
N GLY A 320 16.33 -2.56 5.50
CA GLY A 320 15.26 -1.74 6.05
C GLY A 320 13.94 -2.49 6.23
N LEU A 321 13.66 -3.51 5.40
CA LEU A 321 12.52 -4.39 5.59
C LEU A 321 12.66 -5.18 6.91
N ARG A 322 13.86 -5.67 7.21
CA ARG A 322 14.13 -6.36 8.50
C ARG A 322 13.81 -5.46 9.69
N ILE A 323 14.28 -4.20 9.64
CA ILE A 323 14.01 -3.22 10.69
C ILE A 323 12.50 -2.98 10.86
N CYS A 324 11.75 -2.89 9.75
CA CYS A 324 10.30 -2.72 9.82
C CYS A 324 9.60 -3.93 10.45
N LEU A 325 9.97 -5.15 10.06
CA LEU A 325 9.38 -6.38 10.61
C LEU A 325 9.65 -6.52 12.11
N GLU A 326 10.90 -6.33 12.55
CA GLU A 326 11.28 -6.39 13.95
C GLU A 326 10.55 -5.34 14.80
N ARG A 327 10.53 -4.09 14.31
CA ARG A 327 9.87 -2.99 15.00
C ARG A 327 8.35 -3.19 15.10
N LEU A 328 7.70 -3.71 14.05
CA LEU A 328 6.28 -4.05 14.12
C LEU A 328 5.98 -5.16 15.13
N ALA A 329 6.83 -6.20 15.17
CA ALA A 329 6.68 -7.28 16.12
C ALA A 329 6.84 -6.80 17.58
N ASP A 330 7.75 -5.85 17.82
CA ASP A 330 7.97 -5.23 19.13
C ASP A 330 6.85 -4.26 19.52
N ASP A 331 6.42 -3.40 18.59
CA ASP A 331 5.43 -2.36 18.85
C ASP A 331 3.99 -2.92 18.94
N LEU A 332 3.69 -4.00 18.21
CA LEU A 332 2.38 -4.67 18.14
C LEU A 332 2.52 -6.19 18.38
N PRO A 333 2.93 -6.62 19.58
CA PRO A 333 3.26 -8.01 19.86
C PRO A 333 2.07 -8.96 19.61
N GLY A 334 2.36 -10.08 18.94
CA GLY A 334 1.38 -11.12 18.65
C GLY A 334 0.42 -10.80 17.48
N ARG A 335 0.62 -9.68 16.78
CA ARG A 335 -0.15 -9.36 15.57
C ARG A 335 0.48 -10.03 14.35
N PRO A 336 -0.31 -10.71 13.50
CA PRO A 336 0.21 -11.26 12.26
C PRO A 336 0.52 -10.14 11.26
N LEU A 337 1.68 -10.23 10.60
CA LEU A 337 2.19 -9.23 9.66
C LEU A 337 2.04 -9.68 8.21
N VAL A 338 1.89 -8.72 7.31
CA VAL A 338 1.89 -8.93 5.85
C VAL A 338 2.75 -7.85 5.21
N VAL A 339 3.74 -8.24 4.41
CA VAL A 339 4.40 -7.31 3.48
C VAL A 339 3.43 -7.11 2.32
N SER A 340 2.60 -6.07 2.40
CA SER A 340 1.50 -5.82 1.46
C SER A 340 1.94 -5.17 0.15
N GLU A 341 3.13 -4.54 0.15
CA GLU A 341 3.85 -4.11 -1.03
C GLU A 341 5.35 -4.13 -0.77
N CYS A 342 6.10 -4.70 -1.70
CA CYS A 342 7.55 -4.57 -1.77
C CYS A 342 8.01 -4.78 -3.21
N GLY A 343 8.84 -3.89 -3.73
CA GLY A 343 9.31 -3.98 -5.11
C GLY A 343 10.36 -2.94 -5.43
N LEU A 344 11.03 -3.14 -6.56
CA LEU A 344 12.00 -2.20 -7.10
C LEU A 344 11.56 -1.75 -8.49
N GLY A 345 11.35 -0.43 -8.65
CA GLY A 345 11.16 0.19 -9.95
C GLY A 345 12.49 0.36 -10.69
N THR A 346 12.47 0.09 -11.99
CA THR A 346 13.58 0.38 -12.91
C THR A 346 13.10 1.31 -14.01
N TRP A 347 14.01 1.99 -14.66
CA TRP A 347 13.70 2.74 -15.87
C TRP A 347 13.45 1.77 -17.03
N THR A 348 12.36 1.95 -17.77
CA THR A 348 12.04 1.07 -18.92
C THR A 348 13.14 1.09 -20.01
N ALA A 349 13.86 2.18 -20.15
CA ALA A 349 14.96 2.30 -21.10
C ALA A 349 16.24 1.54 -20.67
N GLU A 350 16.38 1.22 -19.39
CA GLU A 350 17.58 0.58 -18.83
C GLU A 350 17.35 -0.88 -18.45
N ASP A 351 16.10 -1.31 -18.37
CA ASP A 351 15.56 -2.64 -18.02
C ASP A 351 16.50 -3.53 -17.16
N ASP A 352 16.86 -3.03 -15.97
CA ASP A 352 17.79 -3.69 -15.06
C ASP A 352 17.03 -4.69 -14.16
N ASP A 353 16.54 -5.77 -14.75
CA ASP A 353 15.84 -6.81 -14.02
C ASP A 353 16.78 -7.63 -13.11
N GLU A 354 18.10 -7.60 -13.35
CA GLU A 354 19.09 -8.22 -12.48
C GLU A 354 19.08 -7.56 -11.09
N GLN A 355 19.03 -6.22 -11.05
CA GLN A 355 18.92 -5.49 -9.79
C GLN A 355 17.61 -5.78 -9.07
N ARG A 356 16.49 -5.91 -9.81
CA ARG A 356 15.19 -6.32 -9.24
C ARG A 356 15.26 -7.73 -8.69
N CYS A 357 15.87 -8.68 -9.41
CA CYS A 357 16.06 -10.05 -8.94
C CYS A 357 16.86 -10.08 -7.64
N GLN A 358 17.96 -9.33 -7.55
CA GLN A 358 18.78 -9.28 -6.34
C GLN A 358 17.99 -8.70 -5.17
N TYR A 359 17.35 -7.54 -5.35
CA TYR A 359 16.55 -6.89 -4.30
C TYR A 359 15.39 -7.76 -3.83
N LEU A 360 14.67 -8.42 -4.76
CA LEU A 360 13.58 -9.34 -4.43
C LEU A 360 14.11 -10.54 -3.65
N THR A 361 15.26 -11.13 -4.05
CA THR A 361 15.89 -12.22 -3.32
C THR A 361 16.19 -11.80 -1.88
N ASP A 362 16.87 -10.68 -1.71
CA ASP A 362 17.26 -10.18 -0.38
C ASP A 362 16.03 -9.96 0.51
N CYS A 363 14.97 -9.35 -0.03
CA CYS A 363 13.72 -9.12 0.72
C CYS A 363 13.01 -10.44 1.11
N LEU A 364 13.00 -11.44 0.23
CA LEU A 364 12.39 -12.74 0.51
C LEU A 364 13.21 -13.54 1.53
N GLU A 365 14.54 -13.49 1.46
CA GLU A 365 15.43 -14.08 2.48
C GLU A 365 15.24 -13.43 3.84
N ILE A 366 15.17 -12.10 3.91
CA ILE A 366 14.86 -11.35 5.14
C ILE A 366 13.49 -11.77 5.70
N THR A 367 12.49 -11.92 4.85
CA THR A 367 11.15 -12.34 5.28
C THR A 367 11.17 -13.76 5.86
N ARG A 368 11.85 -14.69 5.19
CA ARG A 368 12.04 -16.06 5.69
C ARG A 368 12.79 -16.10 7.03
N ASP A 369 13.88 -15.34 7.13
CA ASP A 369 14.69 -15.28 8.34
C ASP A 369 13.92 -14.64 9.50
N ALA A 370 13.08 -13.62 9.24
CA ALA A 370 12.18 -13.04 10.25
C ALA A 370 11.16 -14.07 10.76
N VAL A 371 10.61 -14.91 9.88
CA VAL A 371 9.72 -16.02 10.27
C VAL A 371 10.48 -17.04 11.13
N ALA A 372 11.72 -17.39 10.75
CA ALA A 372 12.55 -18.32 11.52
C ALA A 372 12.88 -17.78 12.92
N ASP A 373 13.01 -16.47 13.08
CA ASP A 373 13.20 -15.78 14.37
C ASP A 373 11.90 -15.60 15.17
N GLY A 374 10.76 -16.10 14.65
CA GLY A 374 9.49 -16.15 15.37
C GLY A 374 8.53 -14.99 15.11
N ILE A 375 8.84 -14.11 14.15
CA ILE A 375 7.91 -13.06 13.72
C ILE A 375 6.80 -13.70 12.85
N ASP A 376 5.53 -13.43 13.18
CA ASP A 376 4.38 -14.00 12.48
C ASP A 376 4.12 -13.27 11.16
N VAL A 377 4.96 -13.50 10.13
CA VAL A 377 4.76 -12.97 8.78
C VAL A 377 3.93 -13.97 7.97
N ARG A 378 2.78 -13.51 7.47
CA ARG A 378 1.77 -14.35 6.79
C ARG A 378 1.78 -14.25 5.28
N GLY A 379 2.45 -13.23 4.69
CA GLY A 379 2.45 -13.05 3.25
C GLY A 379 3.42 -11.99 2.77
N PHE A 380 3.74 -12.09 1.49
CA PHE A 380 4.57 -11.15 0.75
C PHE A 380 3.93 -10.86 -0.60
N PHE A 381 3.65 -9.58 -0.87
CA PHE A 381 3.05 -9.09 -2.11
C PHE A 381 4.07 -8.24 -2.86
N HIS A 382 4.47 -8.70 -4.03
CA HIS A 382 5.34 -7.91 -4.90
C HIS A 382 4.55 -6.75 -5.54
N TRP A 383 5.10 -5.56 -5.50
CA TRP A 383 4.61 -4.44 -6.29
C TRP A 383 5.43 -4.38 -7.58
N THR A 384 4.86 -4.72 -8.73
CA THR A 384 3.49 -5.10 -9.06
C THR A 384 3.48 -6.36 -9.93
N GLY A 385 2.32 -6.94 -10.25
CA GLY A 385 2.25 -8.13 -11.12
C GLY A 385 2.68 -7.84 -12.56
N VAL A 386 2.01 -6.88 -13.21
CA VAL A 386 2.29 -6.41 -14.57
C VAL A 386 2.70 -4.95 -14.50
N ASP A 387 3.69 -4.52 -15.29
CA ASP A 387 4.08 -3.10 -15.38
C ASP A 387 2.85 -2.23 -15.62
N ASN A 388 2.74 -1.16 -14.85
CA ASN A 388 1.57 -0.30 -14.82
C ASN A 388 1.94 1.19 -14.94
N TYR A 389 0.95 2.05 -14.80
CA TYR A 389 1.13 3.50 -14.73
C TYR A 389 1.67 3.90 -13.35
N GLU A 390 2.78 4.66 -13.31
CA GLU A 390 3.48 5.05 -12.08
C GLU A 390 3.34 6.56 -11.80
N TRP A 391 2.12 6.98 -11.55
CA TRP A 391 1.75 8.32 -11.09
C TRP A 391 2.39 9.45 -11.94
N GLY A 392 3.22 10.29 -11.33
CA GLY A 392 3.92 11.38 -12.00
C GLY A 392 4.97 10.94 -13.03
N LEU A 393 5.37 9.66 -13.04
CA LEU A 393 6.31 9.07 -13.99
C LEU A 393 5.59 8.44 -15.21
N GLY A 394 4.27 8.29 -15.13
CA GLY A 394 3.53 7.64 -16.22
C GLY A 394 3.98 6.18 -16.41
N PHE A 395 4.39 5.84 -17.60
CA PHE A 395 4.87 4.51 -17.96
C PHE A 395 6.42 4.42 -18.08
N ASP A 396 7.15 5.42 -17.60
CA ASP A 396 8.61 5.44 -17.67
C ASP A 396 9.29 4.63 -16.55
N ALA A 397 8.52 4.17 -15.57
CA ALA A 397 8.98 3.29 -14.50
C ALA A 397 8.31 1.92 -14.61
N ALA A 398 9.10 0.85 -14.38
CA ALA A 398 8.67 -0.53 -14.47
C ALA A 398 8.90 -1.24 -13.13
N PHE A 399 7.83 -1.76 -12.52
CA PHE A 399 7.85 -2.51 -11.26
C PHE A 399 7.44 -3.98 -11.44
N GLY A 400 6.75 -4.29 -12.55
CA GLY A 400 6.13 -5.59 -12.78
C GLY A 400 7.10 -6.76 -12.84
N LEU A 401 6.63 -7.92 -12.42
CA LEU A 401 7.23 -9.21 -12.76
C LEU A 401 7.04 -9.55 -14.25
N ILE A 402 5.98 -9.00 -14.83
CA ILE A 402 5.55 -9.20 -16.23
C ILE A 402 5.52 -7.81 -16.87
N ASP A 403 6.00 -7.68 -18.10
CA ASP A 403 5.93 -6.44 -18.84
C ASP A 403 4.51 -6.14 -19.38
N ARG A 404 4.31 -4.95 -19.95
CA ARG A 404 3.01 -4.55 -20.48
C ARG A 404 2.54 -5.37 -21.69
N ASP A 405 3.44 -6.03 -22.40
CA ASP A 405 3.13 -6.95 -23.49
C ASP A 405 2.79 -8.37 -22.98
N ARG A 406 2.88 -8.58 -21.68
CA ARG A 406 2.67 -9.85 -20.96
C ARG A 406 3.81 -10.86 -21.16
N SER A 407 5.01 -10.35 -21.40
CA SER A 407 6.22 -11.20 -21.36
C SER A 407 6.77 -11.26 -19.93
N PRO A 408 6.92 -12.47 -19.35
CA PRO A 408 7.52 -12.60 -18.03
C PRO A 408 9.00 -12.16 -18.03
N LYS A 409 9.37 -11.38 -17.01
CA LYS A 409 10.76 -10.99 -16.78
C LYS A 409 11.53 -12.06 -15.99
N PRO A 410 12.88 -12.01 -15.92
CA PRO A 410 13.66 -12.91 -15.06
C PRO A 410 13.21 -12.93 -13.60
N SER A 411 12.75 -11.78 -13.06
CA SER A 411 12.18 -11.67 -11.71
C SER A 411 10.88 -12.45 -11.53
N ALA A 412 10.11 -12.69 -12.60
CA ALA A 412 8.93 -13.56 -12.53
C ALA A 412 9.31 -15.02 -12.27
N GLU A 413 10.38 -15.50 -12.94
CA GLU A 413 10.88 -16.85 -12.70
C GLU A 413 11.48 -17.00 -11.29
N LEU A 414 12.11 -15.95 -10.76
CA LEU A 414 12.55 -15.92 -9.37
C LEU A 414 11.36 -16.03 -8.41
N ALA A 415 10.32 -15.22 -8.60
CA ALA A 415 9.10 -15.25 -7.79
C ALA A 415 8.43 -16.64 -7.87
N ARG A 416 8.38 -17.26 -9.06
CA ARG A 416 7.85 -18.61 -9.26
C ARG A 416 8.61 -19.65 -8.42
N ARG A 417 9.95 -19.60 -8.42
CA ARG A 417 10.77 -20.55 -7.64
C ARG A 417 10.48 -20.42 -6.14
N TRP A 418 10.36 -19.23 -5.63
CA TRP A 418 10.01 -18.99 -4.23
C TRP A 418 8.58 -19.46 -3.90
N ALA A 419 7.60 -19.15 -4.75
CA ALA A 419 6.20 -19.50 -4.50
C ALA A 419 5.94 -21.01 -4.61
N THR A 420 6.70 -21.74 -5.45
CA THR A 420 6.48 -23.18 -5.70
C THR A 420 7.51 -24.09 -5.03
N GLY A 421 8.58 -23.56 -4.48
CA GLY A 421 9.69 -24.34 -3.93
C GLY A 421 10.48 -25.12 -4.98
N ARG A 422 10.45 -24.70 -6.26
CA ARG A 422 11.03 -25.47 -7.41
C ARG A 422 11.81 -24.57 -8.35
#